data_3672285d007f3f90562f7d5635939bd4
#
_entry.id   3672285d007f3f90562f7d5635939bd4
#
_cell.length_a   1.000
_cell.length_b   1.000
_cell.length_c   1.000
_cell.angle_alpha   90.00
_cell.angle_beta   90.00
_cell.angle_gamma   90.00
#
_symmetry.space_group_name_H-M   'P 1'
#
loop_
_entity.id
_entity.type
_entity.pdbx_description
1 polymer ?
#
loop_
_entity_poly.entity_id
_entity_poly.type
_entity_poly.pdbx_seq_one_letter_code
_entity_poly.pdbx_strand_id
1 'polypeptide(L)'
;MPPPGPLKLHVGAGRARLEGWVNMDIQQIPGVDVVCDVTKGLGFDNAEAIFAEHFLEHLALADAVNFLQECHRVLRPGGWLRMSTPNLDWVWVTHYRLDVDDETKRMAALQINRAFHGWRHQFLWNRQMLNEALESCG
;
A
#
# COMPACT_ATOMS: atom_id res chain seq x y z
N MET A 1 -10.70 6.02 -20.87
CA MET A 1 -10.05 7.33 -21.07
C MET A 1 -9.68 7.92 -19.73
N PRO A 2 -8.44 8.35 -19.53
CA PRO A 2 -8.10 9.08 -18.32
C PRO A 2 -8.90 10.39 -18.27
N PRO A 3 -9.21 10.91 -17.07
CA PRO A 3 -9.90 12.19 -16.93
C PRO A 3 -9.09 13.33 -17.57
N PRO A 4 -9.73 14.40 -18.02
CA PRO A 4 -9.03 15.56 -18.56
C PRO A 4 -8.15 16.20 -17.48
N GLY A 5 -6.91 16.51 -17.81
CA GLY A 5 -5.95 17.11 -16.88
C GLY A 5 -4.74 16.23 -16.62
N PRO A 6 -3.91 16.58 -15.62
CA PRO A 6 -2.73 15.81 -15.28
C PRO A 6 -3.11 14.40 -14.80
N LEU A 7 -2.35 13.40 -15.25
CA LEU A 7 -2.60 12.00 -14.92
C LEU A 7 -2.36 11.73 -13.43
N LYS A 8 -3.37 11.22 -12.75
CA LYS A 8 -3.32 10.83 -11.34
C LYS A 8 -3.82 9.41 -11.18
N LEU A 9 -3.04 8.56 -10.51
CA LEU A 9 -3.33 7.13 -10.33
C LEU A 9 -3.70 6.84 -8.89
N HIS A 10 -4.85 6.23 -8.67
CA HIS A 10 -5.29 5.71 -7.37
C HIS A 10 -5.19 4.18 -7.39
N VAL A 11 -4.15 3.66 -6.76
CA VAL A 11 -3.83 2.22 -6.76
C VAL A 11 -4.43 1.53 -5.56
N GLY A 12 -5.00 0.35 -5.77
CA GLY A 12 -5.72 -0.38 -4.74
C GLY A 12 -7.00 0.34 -4.32
N ALA A 13 -7.69 0.91 -5.29
CA ALA A 13 -8.84 1.80 -5.05
C ALA A 13 -9.99 1.11 -4.31
N GLY A 14 -10.15 -0.21 -4.48
CA GLY A 14 -11.28 -0.90 -3.89
C GLY A 14 -12.60 -0.22 -4.27
N ARG A 15 -13.41 0.06 -3.27
CA ARG A 15 -14.67 0.81 -3.44
C ARG A 15 -14.54 2.32 -3.21
N ALA A 16 -13.33 2.79 -2.87
CA ALA A 16 -13.06 4.18 -2.56
C ALA A 16 -12.69 4.97 -3.82
N ARG A 17 -13.67 5.19 -4.70
CA ARG A 17 -13.44 5.97 -5.92
C ARG A 17 -13.03 7.41 -5.63
N LEU A 18 -11.97 7.87 -6.24
CA LEU A 18 -11.54 9.27 -6.26
C LEU A 18 -11.91 9.90 -7.61
N GLU A 19 -12.68 10.97 -7.57
CA GLU A 19 -13.05 11.71 -8.78
C GLU A 19 -11.83 12.45 -9.34
N GLY A 20 -11.65 12.42 -10.65
CA GLY A 20 -10.49 13.03 -11.31
C GLY A 20 -9.21 12.18 -11.26
N TRP A 21 -9.29 10.96 -10.74
CA TRP A 21 -8.20 9.98 -10.70
C TRP A 21 -8.55 8.78 -11.58
N VAL A 22 -7.52 8.10 -12.08
CA VAL A 22 -7.67 6.75 -12.65
C VAL A 22 -7.67 5.77 -11.48
N ASN A 23 -8.83 5.21 -11.18
CA ASN A 23 -9.00 4.27 -10.05
C ASN A 23 -8.67 2.86 -10.52
N MET A 24 -7.64 2.28 -9.93
CA MET A 24 -7.05 1.00 -10.32
C MET A 24 -7.17 -0.02 -9.19
N ASP A 25 -7.54 -1.23 -9.54
CA ASP A 25 -7.59 -2.37 -8.60
C ASP A 25 -7.36 -3.67 -9.38
N ILE A 26 -6.97 -4.74 -8.69
CA ILE A 26 -6.86 -6.07 -9.27
C ILE A 26 -8.24 -6.69 -9.55
N GLN A 27 -9.26 -6.24 -8.81
CA GLN A 27 -10.63 -6.71 -8.94
C GLN A 27 -11.46 -5.74 -9.80
N GLN A 28 -12.26 -6.32 -10.69
CA GLN A 28 -13.24 -5.53 -11.43
C GLN A 28 -14.50 -5.33 -10.60
N ILE A 29 -14.55 -4.23 -9.89
CA ILE A 29 -15.68 -3.82 -9.05
C ILE A 29 -16.17 -2.43 -9.45
N PRO A 30 -17.41 -2.05 -9.11
CA PRO A 30 -17.92 -0.71 -9.42
C PRO A 30 -17.01 0.39 -8.88
N GLY A 31 -16.66 1.35 -9.73
CA GLY A 31 -15.76 2.45 -9.39
C GLY A 31 -14.31 2.27 -9.81
N VAL A 32 -13.91 1.07 -10.23
CA VAL A 32 -12.58 0.80 -10.81
C VAL A 32 -12.60 1.14 -12.29
N ASP A 33 -11.71 2.03 -12.71
CA ASP A 33 -11.57 2.45 -14.10
C ASP A 33 -10.64 1.50 -14.88
N VAL A 34 -9.60 0.97 -14.23
CA VAL A 34 -8.61 0.07 -14.82
C VAL A 34 -8.35 -1.11 -13.91
N VAL A 35 -8.57 -2.32 -14.41
CA VAL A 35 -8.18 -3.56 -13.73
C VAL A 35 -6.69 -3.78 -13.98
N CYS A 36 -5.89 -3.79 -12.91
CA CYS A 36 -4.44 -3.84 -12.99
C CYS A 36 -3.83 -4.71 -11.88
N ASP A 37 -3.01 -5.65 -12.29
CA ASP A 37 -2.09 -6.34 -11.40
C ASP A 37 -0.77 -5.55 -11.36
N VAL A 38 -0.55 -4.80 -10.30
CA VAL A 38 0.61 -3.91 -10.17
C VAL A 38 1.95 -4.65 -10.14
N THR A 39 1.95 -5.95 -9.86
CA THR A 39 3.17 -6.77 -9.93
C THR A 39 3.69 -6.91 -11.37
N LYS A 40 2.84 -6.59 -12.35
CA LYS A 40 3.14 -6.61 -13.79
C LYS A 40 3.36 -5.22 -14.39
N GLY A 41 3.39 -4.20 -13.54
CA GLY A 41 3.52 -2.80 -13.92
C GLY A 41 2.20 -2.04 -13.87
N LEU A 42 2.29 -0.70 -13.90
CA LEU A 42 1.12 0.17 -13.82
C LEU A 42 0.50 0.49 -15.19
N GLY A 43 1.27 0.30 -16.28
CA GLY A 43 0.78 0.55 -17.64
C GLY A 43 0.59 2.03 -18.00
N PHE A 44 1.20 2.93 -17.25
CA PHE A 44 1.14 4.37 -17.46
C PHE A 44 2.53 5.00 -17.41
N ASP A 45 2.62 6.23 -17.90
CA ASP A 45 3.81 7.07 -17.84
C ASP A 45 3.43 8.51 -17.59
N ASN A 46 4.37 9.28 -17.06
CA ASN A 46 4.24 10.73 -16.87
C ASN A 46 3.09 11.14 -15.93
N ALA A 47 2.85 10.35 -14.89
CA ALA A 47 1.85 10.69 -13.87
C ALA A 47 2.32 11.84 -12.97
N GLU A 48 1.39 12.73 -12.63
CA GLU A 48 1.61 13.79 -11.64
C GLU A 48 1.59 13.26 -10.23
N ALA A 49 0.70 12.29 -9.97
CA ALA A 49 0.48 11.80 -8.63
C ALA A 49 0.11 10.32 -8.64
N ILE A 50 0.57 9.61 -7.62
CA ILE A 50 0.14 8.24 -7.29
C ILE A 50 -0.32 8.23 -5.84
N PHE A 51 -1.50 7.67 -5.58
CA PHE A 51 -2.07 7.48 -4.25
C PHE A 51 -2.39 6.01 -4.01
N ALA A 52 -1.93 5.47 -2.87
CA ALA A 52 -2.16 4.08 -2.47
C ALA A 52 -2.36 4.01 -0.96
N GLU A 53 -3.58 3.81 -0.51
CA GLU A 53 -3.93 3.72 0.90
C GLU A 53 -4.20 2.28 1.29
N HIS A 54 -3.56 1.81 2.38
CA HIS A 54 -3.68 0.42 2.86
C HIS A 54 -3.54 -0.60 1.73
N PHE A 55 -2.50 -0.44 0.94
CA PHE A 55 -2.26 -1.27 -0.25
C PHE A 55 -0.94 -2.05 -0.16
N LEU A 56 0.15 -1.40 0.26
CA LEU A 56 1.51 -1.97 0.20
C LEU A 56 1.64 -3.26 1.02
N GLU A 57 0.94 -3.36 2.14
CA GLU A 57 0.92 -4.54 3.04
C GLU A 57 0.30 -5.79 2.40
N HIS A 58 -0.46 -5.64 1.33
CA HIS A 58 -1.03 -6.75 0.57
C HIS A 58 -0.08 -7.37 -0.45
N LEU A 59 1.10 -6.76 -0.64
CA LEU A 59 2.15 -7.28 -1.50
C LEU A 59 3.22 -8.00 -0.67
N ALA A 60 3.77 -9.09 -1.22
CA ALA A 60 5.01 -9.67 -0.72
C ALA A 60 6.14 -8.64 -0.82
N LEU A 61 7.17 -8.75 0.01
CA LEU A 61 8.25 -7.76 0.08
C LEU A 61 8.87 -7.46 -1.30
N ALA A 62 9.20 -8.49 -2.07
CA ALA A 62 9.80 -8.31 -3.40
C ALA A 62 8.86 -7.55 -4.37
N ASP A 63 7.58 -7.89 -4.36
CA ASP A 63 6.57 -7.23 -5.20
C ASP A 63 6.32 -5.78 -4.74
N ALA A 64 6.36 -5.52 -3.44
CA ALA A 64 6.26 -4.17 -2.90
C ALA A 64 7.44 -3.29 -3.34
N VAL A 65 8.66 -3.79 -3.28
CA VAL A 65 9.85 -3.06 -3.77
C VAL A 65 9.75 -2.79 -5.27
N ASN A 66 9.35 -3.78 -6.06
CA ASN A 66 9.13 -3.60 -7.50
C ASN A 66 8.02 -2.56 -7.78
N PHE A 67 6.95 -2.56 -7.00
CA PHE A 67 5.90 -1.55 -7.11
C PHE A 67 6.41 -0.13 -6.81
N LEU A 68 7.25 0.05 -5.79
CA LEU A 68 7.85 1.34 -5.48
C LEU A 68 8.77 1.83 -6.62
N GLN A 69 9.56 0.94 -7.20
CA GLN A 69 10.39 1.24 -8.37
C GLN A 69 9.53 1.64 -9.57
N GLU A 70 8.44 0.93 -9.81
CA GLU A 70 7.50 1.25 -10.87
C GLU A 70 6.80 2.61 -10.64
N CYS A 71 6.43 2.94 -9.40
CA CYS A 71 5.91 4.26 -9.06
C CYS A 71 6.90 5.38 -9.43
N HIS A 72 8.18 5.19 -9.09
CA HIS A 72 9.23 6.14 -9.46
C HIS A 72 9.35 6.30 -10.99
N ARG A 73 9.33 5.19 -11.73
CA ARG A 73 9.39 5.21 -13.20
C ARG A 73 8.21 5.95 -13.84
N VAL A 74 7.02 5.73 -13.30
CA VAL A 74 5.75 6.27 -13.85
C VAL A 74 5.56 7.74 -13.54
N LEU A 75 6.06 8.21 -12.40
CA LEU A 75 5.95 9.61 -12.02
C LEU A 75 6.80 10.52 -12.92
N ARG A 76 6.20 11.64 -13.33
CA ARG A 76 6.95 12.70 -14.00
C ARG A 76 7.93 13.38 -13.02
N PRO A 77 8.96 14.08 -13.51
CA PRO A 77 9.78 14.93 -12.66
C PRO A 77 8.91 15.92 -11.86
N GLY A 78 9.11 15.94 -10.52
CA GLY A 78 8.30 16.74 -9.62
C GLY A 78 6.92 16.13 -9.28
N GLY A 79 6.62 14.94 -9.79
CA GLY A 79 5.45 14.16 -9.37
C GLY A 79 5.61 13.61 -7.96
N TRP A 80 4.53 13.17 -7.35
CA TRP A 80 4.55 12.71 -5.96
C TRP A 80 3.79 11.39 -5.75
N LEU A 81 4.29 10.60 -4.81
CA LEU A 81 3.65 9.39 -4.29
C LEU A 81 3.18 9.66 -2.86
N ARG A 82 1.92 9.36 -2.59
CA ARG A 82 1.38 9.31 -1.22
C ARG A 82 0.82 7.93 -0.95
N MET A 83 1.25 7.34 0.16
CA MET A 83 0.74 6.05 0.60
C MET A 83 0.58 5.98 2.11
N SER A 84 -0.26 5.08 2.56
CA SER A 84 -0.36 4.66 3.95
C SER A 84 -0.33 3.14 4.03
N THR A 85 0.26 2.64 5.11
CA THR A 85 0.33 1.21 5.43
C THR A 85 0.39 1.05 6.95
N PRO A 86 -0.10 -0.05 7.54
CA PRO A 86 0.02 -0.28 8.98
C PRO A 86 1.47 -0.24 9.44
N ASN A 87 1.70 0.38 10.59
CA ASN A 87 3.03 0.48 11.19
C ASN A 87 3.28 -0.71 12.14
N LEU A 88 4.23 -1.57 11.77
CA LEU A 88 4.60 -2.74 12.58
C LEU A 88 5.04 -2.35 13.99
N ASP A 89 5.80 -1.27 14.14
CA ASP A 89 6.27 -0.83 15.46
C ASP A 89 5.10 -0.48 16.38
N TRP A 90 4.08 0.19 15.84
CA TRP A 90 2.87 0.51 16.58
C TRP A 90 2.07 -0.74 16.97
N VAL A 91 1.92 -1.68 16.05
CA VAL A 91 1.25 -2.97 16.31
C VAL A 91 1.97 -3.71 17.44
N TRP A 92 3.30 -3.75 17.39
CA TRP A 92 4.13 -4.41 18.40
C TRP A 92 3.99 -3.75 19.76
N VAL A 93 4.20 -2.44 19.85
CA VAL A 93 4.13 -1.68 21.11
C VAL A 93 2.72 -1.73 21.73
N THR A 94 1.68 -1.72 20.91
CA THR A 94 0.30 -1.72 21.38
C THR A 94 -0.15 -3.08 21.92
N HIS A 95 0.31 -4.18 21.29
CA HIS A 95 -0.22 -5.51 21.59
C HIS A 95 0.75 -6.42 22.33
N TYR A 96 2.06 -6.19 22.23
CA TYR A 96 3.05 -7.06 22.85
C TYR A 96 3.26 -6.70 24.33
N ARG A 97 2.80 -7.60 25.23
CA ARG A 97 2.88 -7.43 26.68
C ARG A 97 3.39 -8.72 27.32
N LEU A 98 4.43 -8.61 28.16
CA LEU A 98 4.99 -9.74 28.92
C LEU A 98 4.64 -9.70 30.41
N ASP A 99 4.28 -8.54 30.92
CA ASP A 99 4.01 -8.22 32.33
C ASP A 99 2.52 -8.34 32.71
N VAL A 100 1.76 -9.12 31.99
CA VAL A 100 0.32 -9.28 32.17
C VAL A 100 -0.04 -10.76 32.37
N ASP A 101 -1.27 -11.03 32.76
CA ASP A 101 -1.81 -12.39 32.93
C ASP A 101 -1.87 -13.16 31.59
N ASP A 102 -2.03 -14.48 31.68
CA ASP A 102 -2.01 -15.37 30.50
C ASP A 102 -3.14 -15.10 29.52
N GLU A 103 -4.33 -14.73 30.00
CA GLU A 103 -5.45 -14.39 29.10
C GLU A 103 -5.15 -13.13 28.30
N THR A 104 -4.58 -12.11 28.93
CA THR A 104 -4.16 -10.88 28.24
C THR A 104 -3.04 -11.14 27.23
N LYS A 105 -2.07 -12.01 27.58
CA LYS A 105 -1.04 -12.45 26.62
C LYS A 105 -1.64 -13.16 25.41
N ARG A 106 -2.60 -14.05 25.65
CA ARG A 106 -3.32 -14.77 24.59
C ARG A 106 -4.03 -13.80 23.64
N MET A 107 -4.75 -12.82 24.21
CA MET A 107 -5.44 -11.80 23.44
C MET A 107 -4.46 -10.93 22.62
N ALA A 108 -3.34 -10.52 23.23
CA ALA A 108 -2.29 -9.79 22.53
C ALA A 108 -1.71 -10.58 21.35
N ALA A 109 -1.42 -11.87 21.54
CA ALA A 109 -0.94 -12.75 20.48
C ALA A 109 -1.94 -12.85 19.32
N LEU A 110 -3.23 -12.98 19.61
CA LEU A 110 -4.29 -13.01 18.59
C LEU A 110 -4.36 -11.69 17.80
N GLN A 111 -4.23 -10.55 18.47
CA GLN A 111 -4.25 -9.23 17.81
C GLN A 111 -3.03 -9.04 16.90
N ILE A 112 -1.84 -9.46 17.34
CA ILE A 112 -0.63 -9.42 16.51
C ILE A 112 -0.78 -10.31 15.27
N ASN A 113 -1.23 -11.54 15.46
CA ASN A 113 -1.48 -12.46 14.34
C ASN A 113 -2.52 -11.90 13.36
N ARG A 114 -3.57 -11.25 13.89
CA ARG A 114 -4.57 -10.59 13.05
C ARG A 114 -3.98 -9.44 12.25
N ALA A 115 -3.06 -8.66 12.81
CA ALA A 115 -2.38 -7.59 12.07
C ALA A 115 -1.54 -8.13 10.93
N PHE A 116 -0.87 -9.29 11.12
CA PHE A 116 -0.06 -9.94 10.07
C PHE A 116 -0.89 -10.66 9.01
N HIS A 117 -1.92 -11.40 9.42
CA HIS A 117 -2.64 -12.32 8.53
C HIS A 117 -4.06 -11.87 8.22
N GLY A 118 -4.63 -10.98 9.03
CA GLY A 118 -5.93 -10.38 8.78
C GLY A 118 -5.91 -9.57 7.50
N TRP A 119 -7.06 -9.49 6.83
CA TRP A 119 -7.22 -8.74 5.59
C TRP A 119 -6.23 -9.11 4.48
N ARG A 120 -5.67 -10.33 4.50
CA ARG A 120 -4.70 -10.84 3.51
C ARG A 120 -3.39 -10.04 3.45
N HIS A 121 -2.93 -9.53 4.59
CA HIS A 121 -1.62 -8.89 4.66
C HIS A 121 -0.52 -9.90 4.40
N GLN A 122 0.49 -9.52 3.63
CA GLN A 122 1.64 -10.35 3.29
C GLN A 122 2.93 -9.86 3.95
N PHE A 123 3.05 -8.56 4.19
CA PHE A 123 4.21 -7.96 4.82
C PHE A 123 3.83 -6.69 5.57
N LEU A 124 4.26 -6.57 6.83
CA LEU A 124 4.07 -5.36 7.61
C LEU A 124 5.36 -4.53 7.64
N TRP A 125 5.20 -3.27 7.32
CA TRP A 125 6.28 -2.29 7.26
C TRP A 125 6.39 -1.52 8.57
N ASN A 126 7.60 -1.11 8.93
CA ASN A 126 7.78 0.01 9.84
C ASN A 126 8.27 1.23 9.06
N ARG A 127 8.31 2.37 9.74
CA ARG A 127 8.68 3.64 9.10
C ARG A 127 10.09 3.61 8.51
N GLN A 128 11.05 3.04 9.24
CA GLN A 128 12.44 2.97 8.80
C GLN A 128 12.59 2.15 7.52
N MET A 129 12.04 0.94 7.51
CA MET A 129 12.08 0.05 6.35
C MET A 129 11.44 0.69 5.12
N LEU A 130 10.30 1.36 5.31
CA LEU A 130 9.61 2.03 4.20
C LEU A 130 10.44 3.19 3.65
N ASN A 131 11.04 4.00 4.52
CA ASN A 131 11.93 5.09 4.10
C ASN A 131 13.14 4.57 3.33
N GLU A 132 13.81 3.51 3.83
CA GLU A 132 14.95 2.90 3.15
C GLU A 132 14.57 2.36 1.76
N ALA A 133 13.41 1.72 1.64
CA ALA A 133 12.90 1.24 0.36
C ALA A 133 12.63 2.38 -0.62
N LEU A 134 11.98 3.46 -0.16
CA LEU A 134 11.71 4.64 -0.98
C LEU A 134 13.01 5.33 -1.45
N GLU A 135 13.96 5.52 -0.55
CA GLU A 135 15.26 6.12 -0.88
C GLU A 135 16.04 5.27 -1.89
N SER A 136 15.96 3.93 -1.79
CA SER A 136 16.63 3.02 -2.72
C SER A 136 16.00 3.04 -4.12
N CYS A 137 14.76 3.47 -4.25
CA CYS A 137 14.07 3.55 -5.54
C CYS A 137 14.30 4.89 -6.27
N GLY A 138 14.78 5.90 -5.58
CA GLY A 138 15.04 7.25 -6.13
C GLY A 138 14.21 8.34 -5.42
#